data_04d87dccb8145af61f5addb06ea3b19a
#
_entry.id   04d87dccb8145af61f5addb06ea3b19a
#
_cell.length_a   1.000
_cell.length_b   1.000
_cell.length_c   1.000
_cell.angle_alpha   90.00
_cell.angle_beta   90.00
_cell.angle_gamma   90.00
#
_symmetry.space_group_name_H-M   'P 1'
#
loop_
_entity.id
_entity.type
_entity.pdbx_description
1 polymer ?
#
loop_
_entity_poly.entity_id
_entity_poly.type
_entity_poly.pdbx_seq_one_letter_code
_entity_poly.pdbx_strand_id
1 'polypeptide(L)'
;MKSDPHQKVQASHLKRNAYLYIRQSTLRQVFENTESTKRQYALRQRAIALGWSEDRIVVIDSDLGQSGASSADREGFQRLVAEVGVGHAGIVLGLEVSRLARNSTDWHRLLEICAITDTLILDEDGVYDPAHFNDRLLLGLKGTMSEAELHVLRARLQGGILSKARRGELQMRLPVGFVYNAAGAVVLDPDQQVQHCLRWLFDTFRGTGSAMATARAAHHLELAFPRRCCKGPHKGELLWGSLGHSQVVRILHNPRYAGAFVYGRTHTRKTVDGRTRVIRALETSGIR
;
A
#
# COMPACT_ATOMS: atom_id res chain seq x y z
N MET A 1 6.28 -16.61 34.20
CA MET A 1 5.51 -15.83 35.20
C MET A 1 5.02 -14.57 34.47
N LYS A 2 3.71 -14.42 34.28
CA LYS A 2 3.14 -13.13 33.83
C LYS A 2 3.20 -12.21 35.04
N SER A 3 4.09 -11.19 35.01
CA SER A 3 4.05 -10.13 36.02
C SER A 3 2.69 -9.44 35.98
N ASP A 4 2.11 -9.20 37.13
CA ASP A 4 0.82 -8.53 37.23
C ASP A 4 0.94 -7.14 36.57
N PRO A 5 0.10 -6.80 35.61
CA PRO A 5 0.13 -5.49 34.92
C PRO A 5 0.05 -4.31 35.90
N HIS A 6 -0.64 -4.50 37.03
CA HIS A 6 -0.77 -3.48 38.08
C HIS A 6 0.55 -3.18 38.80
N GLN A 7 1.52 -4.11 38.82
CA GLN A 7 2.82 -3.88 39.49
C GLN A 7 3.71 -2.91 38.72
N LYS A 8 3.50 -2.71 37.39
CA LYS A 8 4.30 -1.79 36.55
C LYS A 8 3.75 -0.35 36.56
N VAL A 9 2.46 -0.19 36.81
CA VAL A 9 1.81 1.12 36.86
C VAL A 9 2.05 1.78 38.21
N GLN A 10 2.73 2.92 38.21
CA GLN A 10 3.02 3.71 39.41
C GLN A 10 2.15 4.97 39.46
N ALA A 11 2.05 5.58 40.63
CA ALA A 11 1.31 6.83 40.80
C ALA A 11 1.84 7.99 39.96
N SER A 12 3.16 7.97 39.60
CA SER A 12 3.79 8.92 38.66
C SER A 12 3.21 8.80 37.28
N HIS A 13 2.90 7.57 36.81
CA HIS A 13 2.29 7.33 35.49
C HIS A 13 0.83 7.85 35.48
N LEU A 14 0.05 7.59 36.51
CA LEU A 14 -1.37 7.99 36.59
C LEU A 14 -1.59 9.51 36.67
N LYS A 15 -0.56 10.28 37.07
CA LYS A 15 -0.58 11.75 37.03
C LYS A 15 -0.46 12.32 35.63
N ARG A 16 -0.03 11.53 34.68
CA ARG A 16 0.17 11.88 33.26
C ARG A 16 -0.92 11.27 32.39
N ASN A 17 -1.04 11.70 31.16
CA ASN A 17 -2.09 11.23 30.24
C ASN A 17 -1.81 9.81 29.71
N ALA A 18 -2.87 9.10 29.36
CA ALA A 18 -2.83 7.87 28.59
C ALA A 18 -3.15 8.18 27.12
N TYR A 19 -2.22 7.89 26.21
CA TYR A 19 -2.40 8.16 24.78
C TYR A 19 -2.77 6.89 24.03
N LEU A 20 -4.00 6.81 23.52
CA LEU A 20 -4.46 5.73 22.67
C LEU A 20 -4.27 6.12 21.20
N TYR A 21 -3.31 5.47 20.52
CA TYR A 21 -3.04 5.71 19.13
C TYR A 21 -3.77 4.69 18.25
N ILE A 22 -4.65 5.19 17.39
CA ILE A 22 -5.46 4.40 16.47
C ILE A 22 -5.03 4.65 15.04
N ARG A 23 -4.66 3.58 14.32
CA ARG A 23 -4.23 3.66 12.92
C ARG A 23 -4.90 2.61 12.06
N GLN A 24 -5.40 3.03 10.89
CA GLN A 24 -5.85 2.13 9.83
C GLN A 24 -5.31 2.61 8.47
N SER A 25 -4.91 1.68 7.61
CA SER A 25 -4.15 1.96 6.39
C SER A 25 -5.00 2.43 5.20
N THR A 26 -6.32 2.27 5.20
CA THR A 26 -7.22 2.72 4.12
C THR A 26 -8.60 3.08 4.64
N LEU A 27 -9.27 4.06 3.98
CA LEU A 27 -10.67 4.42 4.26
C LEU A 27 -11.61 3.21 4.12
N ARG A 28 -11.33 2.30 3.18
CA ARG A 28 -12.09 1.06 2.99
C ARG A 28 -12.01 0.15 4.21
N GLN A 29 -10.83 0.03 4.83
CA GLN A 29 -10.64 -0.73 6.06
C GLN A 29 -11.34 -0.10 7.26
N VAL A 30 -11.51 1.23 7.28
CA VAL A 30 -12.30 1.92 8.31
C VAL A 30 -13.77 1.50 8.25
N PHE A 31 -14.32 1.33 7.05
CA PHE A 31 -15.71 0.93 6.84
C PHE A 31 -15.94 -0.59 6.95
N GLU A 32 -15.00 -1.41 6.46
CA GLU A 32 -15.15 -2.87 6.39
C GLU A 32 -14.66 -3.59 7.67
N ASN A 33 -13.76 -2.99 8.46
CA ASN A 33 -13.11 -3.65 9.60
C ASN A 33 -13.47 -3.00 10.95
N THR A 34 -14.78 -2.89 11.19
CA THR A 34 -15.36 -2.32 12.43
C THR A 34 -14.89 -3.05 13.69
N GLU A 35 -14.57 -4.35 13.61
CA GLU A 35 -14.10 -5.16 14.74
C GLU A 35 -12.70 -4.73 15.22
N SER A 36 -11.77 -4.47 14.28
CA SER A 36 -10.43 -3.97 14.64
C SER A 36 -10.49 -2.59 15.32
N THR A 37 -11.41 -1.73 14.87
CA THR A 37 -11.63 -0.43 15.50
C THR A 37 -12.23 -0.59 16.91
N LYS A 38 -13.23 -1.46 17.06
CA LYS A 38 -13.81 -1.77 18.37
C LYS A 38 -12.77 -2.31 19.36
N ARG A 39 -11.88 -3.21 18.92
CA ARG A 39 -10.78 -3.74 19.74
C ARG A 39 -9.79 -2.64 20.15
N GLN A 40 -9.49 -1.69 19.27
CA GLN A 40 -8.62 -0.57 19.61
C GLN A 40 -9.26 0.34 20.67
N TYR A 41 -10.56 0.64 20.55
CA TYR A 41 -11.28 1.39 21.57
C TYR A 41 -11.46 0.61 22.88
N ALA A 42 -11.47 -0.73 22.85
CA ALA A 42 -11.49 -1.55 24.07
C ALA A 42 -10.22 -1.36 24.93
N LEU A 43 -9.09 -0.92 24.34
CA LEU A 43 -7.88 -0.58 25.11
C LEU A 43 -8.10 0.62 26.03
N ARG A 44 -9.06 1.51 25.73
CA ARG A 44 -9.48 2.60 26.61
C ARG A 44 -9.99 2.06 27.94
N GLN A 45 -10.80 1.00 27.90
CA GLN A 45 -11.32 0.36 29.11
C GLN A 45 -10.21 -0.29 29.94
N ARG A 46 -9.15 -0.81 29.27
CA ARG A 46 -7.98 -1.32 29.99
C ARG A 46 -7.20 -0.20 30.71
N ALA A 47 -7.07 0.99 30.09
CA ALA A 47 -6.45 2.13 30.75
C ALA A 47 -7.23 2.55 32.01
N ILE A 48 -8.56 2.59 31.94
CA ILE A 48 -9.43 2.87 33.07
C ILE A 48 -9.25 1.80 34.18
N ALA A 49 -9.23 0.52 33.82
CA ALA A 49 -8.99 -0.58 34.73
C ALA A 49 -7.61 -0.53 35.41
N LEU A 50 -6.62 0.08 34.75
CA LEU A 50 -5.27 0.31 35.31
C LEU A 50 -5.18 1.55 36.18
N GLY A 51 -6.25 2.37 36.29
CA GLY A 51 -6.35 3.51 37.19
C GLY A 51 -6.32 4.89 36.54
N TRP A 52 -6.27 4.99 35.20
CA TRP A 52 -6.42 6.29 34.56
C TRP A 52 -7.86 6.77 34.57
N SER A 53 -8.08 8.03 34.94
CA SER A 53 -9.38 8.67 34.80
C SER A 53 -9.72 8.93 33.36
N GLU A 54 -11.01 8.93 33.00
CA GLU A 54 -11.49 9.00 31.62
C GLU A 54 -11.10 10.29 30.91
N ASP A 55 -11.02 11.40 31.64
CA ASP A 55 -10.59 12.74 31.20
C ASP A 55 -9.09 12.80 30.82
N ARG A 56 -8.29 11.86 31.32
CA ARG A 56 -6.85 11.77 31.01
C ARG A 56 -6.53 10.80 29.89
N ILE A 57 -7.53 10.20 29.25
CA ILE A 57 -7.33 9.30 28.10
C ILE A 57 -7.51 10.10 26.81
N VAL A 58 -6.40 10.35 26.13
CA VAL A 58 -6.35 11.09 24.88
C VAL A 58 -6.31 10.10 23.71
N VAL A 59 -7.29 10.17 22.81
CA VAL A 59 -7.33 9.36 21.59
C VAL A 59 -6.71 10.14 20.44
N ILE A 60 -5.75 9.53 19.74
CA ILE A 60 -5.12 10.06 18.53
C ILE A 60 -5.49 9.15 17.37
N ASP A 61 -6.41 9.59 16.51
CA ASP A 61 -6.97 8.87 15.37
C ASP A 61 -6.86 9.66 14.04
N SER A 62 -6.13 10.76 14.04
CA SER A 62 -5.91 11.62 12.85
C SER A 62 -5.22 10.90 11.69
N ASP A 63 -4.54 9.77 11.93
CA ASP A 63 -3.87 8.97 10.90
C ASP A 63 -4.77 7.86 10.30
N LEU A 64 -6.08 7.88 10.60
CA LEU A 64 -7.06 6.95 10.02
C LEU A 64 -7.22 7.16 8.51
N GLY A 65 -7.10 6.08 7.74
CA GLY A 65 -7.34 6.10 6.30
C GLY A 65 -6.19 6.64 5.44
N GLN A 66 -5.06 7.02 6.02
CA GLN A 66 -3.91 7.48 5.28
C GLN A 66 -3.03 6.32 4.79
N SER A 67 -2.94 6.16 3.46
CA SER A 67 -2.08 5.13 2.85
C SER A 67 -0.61 5.52 2.93
N GLY A 68 0.24 4.54 3.25
CA GLY A 68 1.63 4.65 3.65
C GLY A 68 2.67 5.24 2.71
N ALA A 69 2.36 6.21 1.86
CA ALA A 69 3.29 6.67 0.83
C ALA A 69 4.22 7.83 1.25
N SER A 70 3.91 8.61 2.29
CA SER A 70 4.75 9.73 2.70
C SER A 70 4.94 9.79 4.21
N SER A 71 6.18 10.02 4.65
CA SER A 71 6.53 10.20 6.07
C SER A 71 6.16 11.60 6.58
N ALA A 72 5.84 12.54 5.68
CA ALA A 72 5.51 13.93 5.98
C ALA A 72 4.09 14.13 6.52
N ASP A 73 3.17 13.18 6.28
CA ASP A 73 1.74 13.36 6.55
C ASP A 73 1.26 12.63 7.82
N ARG A 74 2.11 12.43 8.82
CA ARG A 74 1.75 11.70 10.05
C ARG A 74 1.62 12.64 11.25
N GLU A 75 0.69 13.54 11.19
CA GLU A 75 0.45 14.49 12.28
C GLU A 75 0.13 13.76 13.61
N GLY A 76 -0.65 12.67 13.56
CA GLY A 76 -0.99 11.88 14.74
C GLY A 76 0.20 11.22 15.41
N PHE A 77 1.05 10.54 14.64
CA PHE A 77 2.24 9.91 15.21
C PHE A 77 3.28 10.93 15.69
N GLN A 78 3.49 12.01 14.96
CA GLN A 78 4.39 13.09 15.36
C GLN A 78 3.91 13.75 16.66
N ARG A 79 2.60 13.99 16.77
CA ARG A 79 1.98 14.49 17.99
C ARG A 79 2.21 13.53 19.16
N LEU A 80 1.99 12.22 18.97
CA LEU A 80 2.25 11.21 19.99
C LEU A 80 3.70 11.28 20.48
N VAL A 81 4.67 11.27 19.55
CA VAL A 81 6.10 11.32 19.89
C VAL A 81 6.46 12.62 20.62
N ALA A 82 5.88 13.75 20.24
CA ALA A 82 6.10 15.03 20.90
C ALA A 82 5.55 15.00 22.35
N GLU A 83 4.33 14.53 22.56
CA GLU A 83 3.70 14.45 23.88
C GLU A 83 4.46 13.51 24.83
N VAL A 84 4.97 12.38 24.30
CA VAL A 84 5.85 11.48 25.05
C VAL A 84 7.17 12.16 25.39
N GLY A 85 7.77 12.84 24.41
CA GLY A 85 9.07 13.51 24.57
C GLY A 85 9.06 14.65 25.59
N VAL A 86 7.95 15.36 25.74
CA VAL A 86 7.75 16.41 26.76
C VAL A 86 7.40 15.82 28.15
N GLY A 87 7.17 14.49 28.22
CA GLY A 87 6.84 13.82 29.49
C GLY A 87 5.36 13.92 29.90
N HIS A 88 4.47 14.28 28.97
CA HIS A 88 3.02 14.34 29.25
C HIS A 88 2.35 12.96 29.28
N ALA A 89 2.99 11.95 28.69
CA ALA A 89 2.47 10.59 28.60
C ALA A 89 2.91 9.73 29.79
N GLY A 90 1.97 9.10 30.47
CA GLY A 90 2.23 8.04 31.44
C GLY A 90 2.21 6.66 30.81
N ILE A 91 1.39 6.50 29.75
CA ILE A 91 1.27 5.26 28.99
C ILE A 91 0.86 5.54 27.54
N VAL A 92 1.41 4.75 26.61
CA VAL A 92 0.99 4.71 25.20
C VAL A 92 0.29 3.38 24.95
N LEU A 93 -0.92 3.46 24.36
CA LEU A 93 -1.75 2.29 24.08
C LEU A 93 -1.85 2.07 22.57
N GLY A 94 -1.67 0.83 22.13
CA GLY A 94 -1.88 0.40 20.75
C GLY A 94 -2.28 -1.06 20.69
N LEU A 95 -3.07 -1.46 19.67
CA LEU A 95 -3.56 -2.83 19.54
C LEU A 95 -2.41 -3.84 19.49
N GLU A 96 -1.43 -3.53 18.68
CA GLU A 96 -0.18 -4.28 18.51
C GLU A 96 0.98 -3.29 18.36
N VAL A 97 2.17 -3.71 18.74
CA VAL A 97 3.41 -2.93 18.54
C VAL A 97 3.58 -2.47 17.08
N SER A 98 3.25 -3.35 16.12
CA SER A 98 3.26 -3.06 14.67
C SER A 98 2.30 -1.95 14.24
N ARG A 99 1.35 -1.61 15.07
CA ARG A 99 0.36 -0.56 14.83
C ARG A 99 0.78 0.79 15.39
N LEU A 100 1.72 0.81 16.33
CA LEU A 100 2.29 2.04 16.90
C LEU A 100 3.28 2.73 15.94
N ALA A 101 4.08 1.95 15.21
CA ALA A 101 5.03 2.50 14.23
C ALA A 101 4.92 1.80 12.87
N ARG A 102 5.43 2.42 11.80
CA ARG A 102 5.40 1.85 10.44
C ARG A 102 6.69 1.18 10.02
N ASN A 103 7.77 1.51 10.65
CA ASN A 103 9.10 0.97 10.37
C ASN A 103 9.87 0.81 11.68
N SER A 104 10.93 0.04 11.65
CA SER A 104 11.77 -0.21 12.82
C SER A 104 12.45 1.05 13.36
N THR A 105 12.78 2.02 12.51
CA THR A 105 13.41 3.29 12.95
C THR A 105 12.46 4.10 13.82
N ASP A 106 11.21 4.32 13.39
CA ASP A 106 10.19 5.02 14.17
C ASP A 106 9.86 4.27 15.47
N TRP A 107 9.84 2.93 15.39
CA TRP A 107 9.60 2.08 16.56
C TRP A 107 10.72 2.22 17.60
N HIS A 108 11.97 2.06 17.19
CA HIS A 108 13.11 2.21 18.12
C HIS A 108 13.19 3.60 18.72
N ARG A 109 12.93 4.65 17.93
CA ARG A 109 12.88 6.02 18.42
C ARG A 109 11.80 6.21 19.48
N LEU A 110 10.59 5.67 19.26
CA LEU A 110 9.52 5.73 20.26
C LEU A 110 9.91 5.00 21.55
N LEU A 111 10.51 3.80 21.43
CA LEU A 111 10.99 3.02 22.58
C LEU A 111 12.04 3.78 23.40
N GLU A 112 12.99 4.43 22.72
CA GLU A 112 14.04 5.23 23.39
C GLU A 112 13.44 6.40 24.16
N ILE A 113 12.54 7.14 23.54
CA ILE A 113 11.87 8.28 24.20
C ILE A 113 11.03 7.78 25.37
N CYS A 114 10.25 6.71 25.22
CA CYS A 114 9.47 6.14 26.31
C CYS A 114 10.35 5.69 27.49
N ALA A 115 11.52 5.09 27.21
CA ALA A 115 12.45 4.68 28.26
C ALA A 115 13.03 5.87 29.04
N ILE A 116 13.33 6.98 28.34
CA ILE A 116 13.89 8.20 28.97
C ILE A 116 12.83 8.95 29.79
N THR A 117 11.59 8.97 29.30
CA THR A 117 10.49 9.72 29.92
C THR A 117 9.68 8.90 30.93
N ASP A 118 10.11 7.69 31.25
CA ASP A 118 9.37 6.77 32.14
C ASP A 118 7.91 6.62 31.67
N THR A 119 7.73 6.29 30.38
CA THR A 119 6.41 6.11 29.77
C THR A 119 6.18 4.64 29.44
N LEU A 120 5.11 4.06 29.94
CA LEU A 120 4.74 2.67 29.70
C LEU A 120 4.17 2.47 28.29
N ILE A 121 4.24 1.23 27.79
CA ILE A 121 3.59 0.81 26.54
C ILE A 121 2.60 -0.31 26.87
N LEU A 122 1.38 -0.23 26.35
CA LEU A 122 0.35 -1.25 26.48
C LEU A 122 -0.09 -1.74 25.10
N ASP A 123 -0.09 -3.04 24.91
CA ASP A 123 -0.74 -3.72 23.79
C ASP A 123 -1.79 -4.75 24.25
N GLU A 124 -2.33 -5.57 23.34
CA GLU A 124 -3.29 -6.62 23.70
C GLU A 124 -2.71 -7.65 24.69
N ASP A 125 -1.41 -7.92 24.63
CA ASP A 125 -0.77 -8.96 25.43
C ASP A 125 -0.41 -8.48 26.85
N GLY A 126 -0.11 -7.18 27.05
CA GLY A 126 0.26 -6.68 28.34
C GLY A 126 0.76 -5.25 28.43
N VAL A 127 1.27 -4.90 29.63
CA VAL A 127 1.95 -3.64 29.92
C VAL A 127 3.45 -3.86 29.95
N TYR A 128 4.19 -3.00 29.28
CA TYR A 128 5.65 -3.05 29.16
C TYR A 128 6.26 -1.75 29.67
N ASP A 129 7.38 -1.88 30.35
CA ASP A 129 8.25 -0.78 30.74
C ASP A 129 9.48 -0.77 29.82
N PRO A 130 9.61 0.19 28.88
CA PRO A 130 10.74 0.25 27.98
C PRO A 130 12.10 0.55 28.65
N ALA A 131 12.10 1.05 29.89
CA ALA A 131 13.31 1.22 30.69
C ALA A 131 13.81 -0.11 31.25
N HIS A 132 12.92 -1.08 31.44
CA HIS A 132 13.28 -2.40 31.96
C HIS A 132 13.84 -3.31 30.86
N PHE A 133 14.99 -3.93 31.09
CA PHE A 133 15.71 -4.70 30.06
C PHE A 133 14.87 -5.79 29.39
N ASN A 134 14.18 -6.62 30.17
CA ASN A 134 13.39 -7.74 29.62
C ASN A 134 12.21 -7.25 28.76
N ASP A 135 11.52 -6.20 29.20
CA ASP A 135 10.39 -5.61 28.45
C ASP A 135 10.89 -4.94 27.16
N ARG A 136 12.01 -4.22 27.25
CA ARG A 136 12.67 -3.61 26.08
C ARG A 136 13.09 -4.65 25.04
N LEU A 137 13.67 -5.77 25.50
CA LEU A 137 14.03 -6.88 24.63
C LEU A 137 12.78 -7.47 23.94
N LEU A 138 11.72 -7.71 24.71
CA LEU A 138 10.46 -8.25 24.18
C LEU A 138 9.80 -7.31 23.16
N LEU A 139 9.76 -6.02 23.45
CA LEU A 139 9.24 -4.99 22.53
C LEU A 139 10.09 -4.89 21.26
N GLY A 140 11.42 -4.99 21.37
CA GLY A 140 12.32 -5.04 20.23
C GLY A 140 12.06 -6.26 19.34
N LEU A 141 11.90 -7.45 19.93
CA LEU A 141 11.55 -8.67 19.21
C LEU A 141 10.18 -8.58 18.53
N LYS A 142 9.15 -8.06 19.22
CA LYS A 142 7.83 -7.84 18.62
C LYS A 142 7.89 -6.92 17.41
N GLY A 143 8.66 -5.84 17.47
CA GLY A 143 8.86 -4.92 16.34
C GLY A 143 9.54 -5.59 15.14
N THR A 144 10.62 -6.34 15.37
CA THR A 144 11.36 -7.03 14.30
C THR A 144 10.58 -8.20 13.71
N MET A 145 9.86 -8.98 14.51
CA MET A 145 9.01 -10.07 14.02
C MET A 145 7.89 -9.57 13.11
N SER A 146 7.25 -8.48 13.47
CA SER A 146 6.22 -7.85 12.62
C SER A 146 6.77 -7.43 11.26
N GLU A 147 8.00 -6.92 11.19
CA GLU A 147 8.66 -6.57 9.93
C GLU A 147 9.04 -7.82 9.12
N ALA A 148 9.54 -8.86 9.78
CA ALA A 148 9.87 -10.14 9.14
C ALA A 148 8.62 -10.83 8.56
N GLU A 149 7.48 -10.81 9.25
CA GLU A 149 6.22 -11.34 8.75
C GLU A 149 5.77 -10.63 7.46
N LEU A 150 5.90 -9.30 7.42
CA LEU A 150 5.60 -8.54 6.20
C LEU A 150 6.53 -8.90 5.04
N HIS A 151 7.82 -9.16 5.31
CA HIS A 151 8.76 -9.64 4.30
C HIS A 151 8.39 -11.01 3.76
N VAL A 152 8.08 -11.96 4.63
CA VAL A 152 7.64 -13.31 4.24
C VAL A 152 6.34 -13.26 3.45
N LEU A 153 5.36 -12.47 3.89
CA LEU A 153 4.10 -12.29 3.16
C LEU A 153 4.32 -11.70 1.77
N ARG A 154 5.16 -10.66 1.64
CA ARG A 154 5.50 -10.07 0.34
C ARG A 154 6.20 -11.09 -0.58
N ALA A 155 7.15 -11.86 -0.05
CA ALA A 155 7.83 -12.90 -0.82
C ALA A 155 6.86 -13.97 -1.32
N ARG A 156 5.92 -14.43 -0.47
CA ARG A 156 4.87 -15.38 -0.85
C ARG A 156 3.95 -14.81 -1.92
N LEU A 157 3.50 -13.56 -1.78
CA LEU A 157 2.65 -12.89 -2.77
C LEU A 157 3.38 -12.74 -4.12
N GLN A 158 4.65 -12.32 -4.10
CA GLN A 158 5.47 -12.22 -5.32
C GLN A 158 5.68 -13.58 -5.96
N GLY A 159 5.98 -14.61 -5.18
CA GLY A 159 6.10 -15.99 -5.65
C GLY A 159 4.81 -16.50 -6.29
N GLY A 160 3.66 -16.22 -5.69
CA GLY A 160 2.34 -16.55 -6.23
C GLY A 160 2.05 -15.84 -7.57
N ILE A 161 2.38 -14.56 -7.66
CA ILE A 161 2.23 -13.78 -8.90
C ILE A 161 3.12 -14.34 -10.01
N LEU A 162 4.40 -14.62 -9.71
CA LEU A 162 5.33 -15.21 -10.68
C LEU A 162 4.90 -16.61 -11.12
N SER A 163 4.40 -17.42 -10.20
CA SER A 163 3.89 -18.76 -10.52
C SER A 163 2.68 -18.68 -11.47
N LYS A 164 1.70 -17.81 -11.18
CA LYS A 164 0.56 -17.55 -12.09
C LYS A 164 1.00 -17.01 -13.44
N ALA A 165 2.00 -16.10 -13.46
CA ALA A 165 2.54 -15.54 -14.69
C ALA A 165 3.20 -16.64 -15.56
N ARG A 166 3.97 -17.57 -14.94
CA ARG A 166 4.60 -18.71 -15.65
C ARG A 166 3.59 -19.66 -16.25
N ARG A 167 2.45 -19.88 -15.59
CA ARG A 167 1.37 -20.72 -16.12
C ARG A 167 0.42 -19.99 -17.09
N GLY A 168 0.65 -18.67 -17.36
CA GLY A 168 -0.24 -17.87 -18.19
C GLY A 168 -1.58 -17.49 -17.53
N GLU A 169 -1.78 -17.82 -16.27
CA GLU A 169 -3.01 -17.59 -15.52
C GLU A 169 -3.14 -16.18 -14.92
N LEU A 170 -2.04 -15.40 -14.97
CA LEU A 170 -2.04 -14.06 -14.41
C LEU A 170 -2.85 -13.10 -15.27
N GLN A 171 -4.03 -12.74 -14.81
CA GLN A 171 -4.83 -11.72 -15.47
C GLN A 171 -4.21 -10.34 -15.27
N MET A 172 -3.86 -9.71 -16.38
CA MET A 172 -3.32 -8.35 -16.43
C MET A 172 -4.24 -7.47 -17.27
N ARG A 173 -4.09 -6.16 -17.14
CA ARG A 173 -4.82 -5.23 -18.03
C ARG A 173 -4.55 -5.54 -19.47
N LEU A 174 -5.62 -5.75 -20.22
CA LEU A 174 -5.54 -5.97 -21.66
C LEU A 174 -5.47 -4.64 -22.40
N PRO A 175 -4.70 -4.58 -23.49
CA PRO A 175 -4.78 -3.46 -24.43
C PRO A 175 -6.13 -3.47 -25.17
N VAL A 176 -6.45 -2.37 -25.82
CA VAL A 176 -7.63 -2.25 -26.67
C VAL A 176 -7.63 -3.37 -27.72
N GLY A 177 -8.80 -3.93 -28.03
CA GLY A 177 -8.97 -5.02 -28.97
C GLY A 177 -8.92 -6.42 -28.38
N PHE A 178 -8.67 -6.54 -27.06
CA PHE A 178 -8.71 -7.80 -26.34
C PHE A 178 -9.58 -7.70 -25.08
N VAL A 179 -10.25 -8.80 -24.77
CA VAL A 179 -11.06 -8.96 -23.55
C VAL A 179 -10.81 -10.35 -22.94
N TYR A 180 -11.16 -10.53 -21.67
CA TYR A 180 -11.24 -11.84 -21.05
C TYR A 180 -12.62 -12.42 -21.28
N ASN A 181 -12.68 -13.68 -21.74
CA ASN A 181 -13.94 -14.42 -21.78
C ASN A 181 -14.33 -14.95 -20.39
N ALA A 182 -15.48 -15.62 -20.29
CA ALA A 182 -15.96 -16.20 -19.03
C ALA A 182 -15.00 -17.25 -18.41
N ALA A 183 -14.18 -17.90 -19.23
CA ALA A 183 -13.14 -18.84 -18.78
C ALA A 183 -11.82 -18.17 -18.39
N GLY A 184 -11.73 -16.82 -18.48
CA GLY A 184 -10.52 -16.07 -18.17
C GLY A 184 -9.45 -16.11 -19.27
N ALA A 185 -9.75 -16.64 -20.44
CA ALA A 185 -8.86 -16.63 -21.59
C ALA A 185 -8.95 -15.29 -22.36
N VAL A 186 -7.82 -14.85 -22.92
CA VAL A 186 -7.75 -13.64 -23.73
C VAL A 186 -8.33 -13.94 -25.11
N VAL A 187 -9.35 -13.19 -25.50
CA VAL A 187 -10.00 -13.26 -26.82
C VAL A 187 -10.04 -11.87 -27.45
N LEU A 188 -10.31 -11.82 -28.76
CA LEU A 188 -10.53 -10.55 -29.43
C LEU A 188 -11.77 -9.86 -28.86
N ASP A 189 -11.73 -8.54 -28.79
CA ASP A 189 -12.89 -7.73 -28.39
C ASP A 189 -14.05 -8.01 -29.34
N PRO A 190 -15.26 -8.33 -28.83
CA PRO A 190 -16.42 -8.62 -29.69
C PRO A 190 -16.87 -7.38 -30.50
N ASP A 191 -16.48 -6.18 -30.09
CA ASP A 191 -16.79 -4.96 -30.83
C ASP A 191 -16.01 -4.91 -32.16
N GLN A 192 -16.75 -5.03 -33.26
CA GLN A 192 -16.22 -5.03 -34.62
C GLN A 192 -15.57 -3.68 -35.00
N GLN A 193 -16.07 -2.59 -34.46
CA GLN A 193 -15.48 -1.25 -34.71
C GLN A 193 -14.07 -1.17 -34.12
N VAL A 194 -13.89 -1.67 -32.90
CA VAL A 194 -12.58 -1.75 -32.25
C VAL A 194 -11.61 -2.59 -33.07
N GLN A 195 -12.05 -3.76 -33.57
CA GLN A 195 -11.24 -4.65 -34.38
C GLN A 195 -10.86 -4.01 -35.72
N HIS A 196 -11.81 -3.32 -36.34
CA HIS A 196 -11.60 -2.62 -37.61
C HIS A 196 -10.55 -1.51 -37.48
N CYS A 197 -10.65 -0.68 -36.44
CA CYS A 197 -9.67 0.38 -36.16
C CYS A 197 -8.25 -0.18 -35.95
N LEU A 198 -8.11 -1.30 -35.26
CA LEU A 198 -6.80 -1.93 -35.06
C LEU A 198 -6.21 -2.50 -36.33
N ARG A 199 -7.03 -3.25 -37.10
CA ARG A 199 -6.57 -3.77 -38.41
C ARG A 199 -6.15 -2.64 -39.32
N TRP A 200 -6.96 -1.59 -39.44
CA TRP A 200 -6.64 -0.40 -40.20
C TRP A 200 -5.29 0.22 -39.80
N LEU A 201 -5.02 0.33 -38.49
CA LEU A 201 -3.75 0.86 -37.99
C LEU A 201 -2.56 0.00 -38.42
N PHE A 202 -2.65 -1.31 -38.29
CA PHE A 202 -1.56 -2.23 -38.67
C PHE A 202 -1.34 -2.24 -40.20
N ASP A 203 -2.40 -2.23 -40.98
CA ASP A 203 -2.32 -2.23 -42.45
C ASP A 203 -1.77 -0.90 -42.98
N THR A 204 -2.24 0.23 -42.43
CA THR A 204 -1.70 1.55 -42.77
C THR A 204 -0.24 1.69 -42.38
N PHE A 205 0.16 1.19 -41.21
CA PHE A 205 1.56 1.19 -40.82
C PHE A 205 2.41 0.29 -41.71
N ARG A 206 1.91 -0.86 -42.12
CA ARG A 206 2.60 -1.76 -43.08
C ARG A 206 2.84 -1.09 -44.40
N GLY A 207 1.89 -0.29 -44.88
CA GLY A 207 2.03 0.45 -46.17
C GLY A 207 2.92 1.69 -46.07
N THR A 208 2.88 2.40 -44.89
CA THR A 208 3.61 3.67 -44.74
C THR A 208 5.00 3.55 -44.11
N GLY A 209 5.25 2.48 -43.36
CA GLY A 209 6.47 2.28 -42.58
C GLY A 209 6.70 3.29 -41.44
N SER A 210 5.75 4.20 -41.20
CA SER A 210 5.94 5.33 -40.29
C SER A 210 4.74 5.52 -39.33
N ALA A 211 5.01 5.49 -38.04
CA ALA A 211 3.99 5.76 -37.03
C ALA A 211 3.42 7.18 -37.13
N MET A 212 4.22 8.16 -37.54
CA MET A 212 3.77 9.53 -37.76
C MET A 212 2.85 9.62 -38.98
N ALA A 213 3.19 8.95 -40.11
CA ALA A 213 2.34 8.91 -41.30
C ALA A 213 1.00 8.21 -40.96
N THR A 214 1.02 7.11 -40.19
CA THR A 214 -0.19 6.42 -39.73
C THR A 214 -1.07 7.34 -38.92
N ALA A 215 -0.49 8.10 -37.98
CA ALA A 215 -1.27 9.04 -37.13
C ALA A 215 -1.87 10.19 -38.00
N ARG A 216 -1.13 10.73 -38.99
CA ARG A 216 -1.62 11.74 -39.92
C ARG A 216 -2.75 11.20 -40.81
N ALA A 217 -2.61 9.97 -41.32
CA ALA A 217 -3.67 9.33 -42.11
C ALA A 217 -4.98 9.17 -41.30
N ALA A 218 -4.87 8.76 -40.02
CA ALA A 218 -6.02 8.69 -39.14
C ALA A 218 -6.69 10.06 -38.94
N HIS A 219 -5.89 11.11 -38.79
CA HIS A 219 -6.39 12.47 -38.64
C HIS A 219 -7.08 12.98 -39.90
N HIS A 220 -6.52 12.75 -41.08
CA HIS A 220 -7.13 13.11 -42.35
C HIS A 220 -8.46 12.41 -42.64
N LEU A 221 -8.60 11.17 -42.15
CA LEU A 221 -9.84 10.39 -42.25
C LEU A 221 -10.82 10.68 -41.11
N GLU A 222 -10.49 11.59 -40.22
CA GLU A 222 -11.26 11.88 -38.99
C GLU A 222 -11.59 10.61 -38.17
N LEU A 223 -10.71 9.60 -38.24
CA LEU A 223 -10.90 8.30 -37.67
C LEU A 223 -10.85 8.39 -36.12
N ALA A 224 -12.00 8.23 -35.48
CA ALA A 224 -12.04 8.04 -34.02
C ALA A 224 -11.42 6.70 -33.65
N PHE A 225 -10.39 6.71 -32.79
CA PHE A 225 -9.67 5.53 -32.36
C PHE A 225 -10.00 5.16 -30.93
N PRO A 226 -10.28 3.88 -30.62
CA PRO A 226 -10.65 3.45 -29.29
C PRO A 226 -9.47 3.45 -28.33
N ARG A 227 -9.70 3.87 -27.10
CA ARG A 227 -8.77 3.75 -25.96
C ARG A 227 -9.49 3.28 -24.72
N ARG A 228 -8.86 2.38 -23.97
CA ARG A 228 -9.43 1.93 -22.67
C ARG A 228 -8.96 2.85 -21.53
N CYS A 229 -9.90 3.40 -20.81
CA CYS A 229 -9.58 4.28 -19.68
C CYS A 229 -8.94 3.48 -18.54
N CYS A 230 -7.77 3.95 -18.05
CA CYS A 230 -6.98 3.23 -17.03
C CYS A 230 -7.20 3.75 -15.60
N LYS A 231 -7.76 4.97 -15.43
CA LYS A 231 -7.90 5.66 -14.13
C LYS A 231 -9.22 6.44 -14.08
N GLY A 232 -9.62 6.82 -12.88
CA GLY A 232 -10.80 7.65 -12.64
C GLY A 232 -12.13 6.88 -12.71
N PRO A 233 -13.27 7.60 -12.70
CA PRO A 233 -14.61 7.01 -12.63
C PRO A 233 -14.93 6.13 -13.84
N HIS A 234 -14.36 6.43 -15.03
CA HIS A 234 -14.55 5.68 -16.27
C HIS A 234 -13.51 4.54 -16.46
N LYS A 235 -12.90 4.05 -15.39
CA LYS A 235 -11.90 2.98 -15.46
C LYS A 235 -12.49 1.70 -16.06
N GLY A 236 -11.90 1.27 -17.19
CA GLY A 236 -12.32 0.08 -17.94
C GLY A 236 -13.19 0.38 -19.16
N GLU A 237 -13.79 1.56 -19.25
CA GLU A 237 -14.61 1.99 -20.38
C GLU A 237 -13.78 2.28 -21.63
N LEU A 238 -14.39 2.08 -22.80
CA LEU A 238 -13.84 2.47 -24.09
C LEU A 238 -14.21 3.94 -24.35
N LEU A 239 -13.18 4.74 -24.60
CA LEU A 239 -13.34 6.13 -25.04
C LEU A 239 -12.82 6.24 -26.48
N TRP A 240 -13.54 6.96 -27.32
CA TRP A 240 -13.17 7.21 -28.69
C TRP A 240 -12.57 8.61 -28.85
N GLY A 241 -11.50 8.75 -29.62
CA GLY A 241 -10.83 10.02 -29.79
C GLY A 241 -9.76 9.95 -30.88
N SER A 242 -9.04 11.05 -31.12
CA SER A 242 -7.99 11.12 -32.14
C SER A 242 -6.82 10.16 -31.85
N LEU A 243 -6.26 9.56 -32.91
CA LEU A 243 -5.09 8.69 -32.84
C LEU A 243 -3.80 9.52 -32.93
N GLY A 244 -3.11 9.66 -31.78
CA GLY A 244 -1.82 10.37 -31.74
C GLY A 244 -0.62 9.46 -32.00
N HIS A 245 0.51 10.04 -32.46
CA HIS A 245 1.77 9.35 -32.71
C HIS A 245 2.23 8.45 -31.56
N SER A 246 2.22 8.98 -30.32
CA SER A 246 2.63 8.21 -29.12
C SER A 246 1.74 6.98 -28.88
N GLN A 247 0.47 7.05 -29.27
CA GLN A 247 -0.46 5.93 -29.14
C GLN A 247 -0.17 4.87 -30.21
N VAL A 248 0.11 5.25 -31.46
CA VAL A 248 0.55 4.34 -32.51
C VAL A 248 1.82 3.58 -32.08
N VAL A 249 2.85 4.31 -31.64
CA VAL A 249 4.12 3.70 -31.18
C VAL A 249 3.88 2.73 -30.02
N ARG A 250 3.01 3.08 -29.06
CA ARG A 250 2.69 2.22 -27.93
C ARG A 250 1.97 0.95 -28.34
N ILE A 251 1.09 1.01 -29.35
CA ILE A 251 0.40 -0.17 -29.91
C ILE A 251 1.38 -1.07 -30.61
N LEU A 252 2.20 -0.52 -31.51
CA LEU A 252 3.19 -1.27 -32.28
C LEU A 252 4.25 -1.97 -31.41
N HIS A 253 4.64 -1.38 -30.30
CA HIS A 253 5.60 -1.96 -29.34
C HIS A 253 4.95 -2.90 -28.31
N ASN A 254 3.65 -3.14 -28.38
CA ASN A 254 3.00 -4.00 -27.40
C ASN A 254 2.99 -5.46 -27.90
N PRO A 255 3.77 -6.37 -27.28
CA PRO A 255 3.91 -7.75 -27.71
C PRO A 255 2.61 -8.55 -27.69
N ARG A 256 1.58 -8.08 -26.98
CA ARG A 256 0.27 -8.76 -26.95
C ARG A 256 -0.43 -8.78 -28.31
N TYR A 257 -0.19 -7.77 -29.16
CA TYR A 257 -0.72 -7.77 -30.52
C TYR A 257 0.00 -8.79 -31.45
N ALA A 258 1.18 -9.26 -31.01
CA ALA A 258 1.89 -10.38 -31.64
C ALA A 258 1.58 -11.72 -30.96
N GLY A 259 0.55 -11.81 -30.11
CA GLY A 259 0.16 -13.02 -29.41
C GLY A 259 1.03 -13.40 -28.21
N ALA A 260 2.00 -12.56 -27.81
CA ALA A 260 2.92 -12.88 -26.72
C ALA A 260 2.41 -12.36 -25.35
N PHE A 261 2.41 -13.25 -24.35
CA PHE A 261 2.24 -12.87 -22.95
C PHE A 261 3.61 -12.50 -22.38
N VAL A 262 3.75 -11.28 -21.87
CA VAL A 262 4.99 -10.80 -21.26
C VAL A 262 4.72 -10.16 -19.92
N TYR A 263 5.44 -10.62 -18.90
CA TYR A 263 5.41 -10.10 -17.53
C TYR A 263 6.81 -9.62 -17.12
N GLY A 264 6.88 -8.54 -16.34
CA GLY A 264 8.16 -8.06 -15.77
C GLY A 264 9.01 -7.16 -16.68
N ARG A 265 8.46 -6.62 -17.80
CA ARG A 265 9.17 -5.69 -18.70
C ARG A 265 9.64 -4.40 -18.02
N THR A 266 9.00 -4.01 -16.96
CA THR A 266 9.33 -2.79 -16.21
C THR A 266 9.35 -3.09 -14.73
N HIS A 267 10.32 -2.52 -14.03
CA HIS A 267 10.41 -2.54 -12.58
C HIS A 267 10.31 -1.11 -12.06
N THR A 268 9.67 -0.96 -10.93
CA THR A 268 9.59 0.32 -10.24
C THR A 268 10.66 0.34 -9.16
N ARG A 269 11.60 1.29 -9.21
CA ARG A 269 12.62 1.49 -8.18
C ARG A 269 12.40 2.84 -7.52
N LYS A 270 12.43 2.86 -6.18
CA LYS A 270 12.49 4.11 -5.42
C LYS A 270 13.93 4.61 -5.45
N THR A 271 14.13 5.86 -5.82
CA THR A 271 15.42 6.55 -5.71
C THR A 271 15.62 7.04 -4.28
N VAL A 272 16.86 7.40 -3.93
CA VAL A 272 17.24 7.93 -2.61
C VAL A 272 16.38 9.15 -2.24
N ASP A 273 16.01 9.97 -3.22
CA ASP A 273 15.15 11.17 -3.07
C ASP A 273 13.66 10.84 -2.87
N GLY A 274 13.29 9.57 -2.64
CA GLY A 274 11.90 9.11 -2.48
C GLY A 274 11.07 9.07 -3.77
N ARG A 275 11.63 9.49 -4.92
CA ARG A 275 10.95 9.45 -6.22
C ARG A 275 10.89 8.03 -6.75
N THR A 276 9.81 7.73 -7.46
CA THR A 276 9.62 6.43 -8.08
C THR A 276 10.05 6.48 -9.55
N ARG A 277 11.06 5.69 -9.93
CA ARG A 277 11.52 5.56 -11.31
C ARG A 277 11.09 4.23 -11.91
N VAL A 278 10.54 4.26 -13.11
CA VAL A 278 10.23 3.05 -13.89
C VAL A 278 11.48 2.69 -14.70
N ILE A 279 12.04 1.52 -14.46
CA ILE A 279 13.21 0.99 -15.17
C ILE A 279 12.71 -0.12 -16.08
N ARG A 280 13.13 -0.09 -17.37
CA ARG A 280 12.92 -1.23 -18.27
C ARG A 280 13.92 -2.32 -17.94
N ALA A 281 13.49 -3.57 -17.92
CA ALA A 281 14.39 -4.70 -17.84
C ALA A 281 15.27 -4.72 -19.10
N LEU A 282 16.58 -4.75 -18.92
CA LEU A 282 17.57 -4.76 -20.02
C LEU A 282 17.58 -6.08 -20.78
N GLU A 283 17.13 -7.16 -20.15
CA GLU A 283 16.97 -8.47 -20.79
C GLU A 283 15.58 -9.03 -20.50
N THR A 284 15.03 -9.75 -21.47
CA THR A 284 13.76 -10.47 -21.34
C THR A 284 13.90 -11.68 -20.41
N SER A 285 14.15 -11.46 -19.14
CA SER A 285 13.80 -12.41 -18.09
C SER A 285 12.27 -12.51 -17.91
N GLY A 286 11.55 -11.92 -18.87
CA GLY A 286 10.10 -12.02 -18.98
C GLY A 286 9.72 -13.44 -19.39
N ILE A 287 8.81 -14.04 -18.64
CA ILE A 287 8.11 -15.26 -18.99
C ILE A 287 7.39 -14.97 -20.31
N ARG A 288 7.80 -15.67 -21.39
CA ARG A 288 7.15 -15.64 -22.70
C ARG A 288 5.88 -16.48 -22.65
#